data_392caf9951c3a4ce3e6287e9db2a394c
#
_entry.id   392caf9951c3a4ce3e6287e9db2a394c
#
_cell.length_a   1.000
_cell.length_b   1.000
_cell.length_c   1.000
_cell.angle_alpha   90.00
_cell.angle_beta   90.00
_cell.angle_gamma   90.00
#
_symmetry.space_group_name_H-M   'P 1'
#
loop_
_entity.id
_entity.type
_entity.pdbx_description
1 polymer ?
#
loop_
_entity_poly.entity_id
_entity_poly.type
_entity_poly.pdbx_seq_one_letter_code
_entity_poly.pdbx_strand_id
1 'polypeptide(L)'
;MTKLALAIDTERCTGCQTCSIGCKTSNKIPMNMYWSRTITQGCDYEDAAEGVYPNLTKTFISMSCQHCTNAPCQRVCPVGATYRDDKGRIEIDYDKCIGCRICMAACPYNARCFNWNDPVYDPDPIYGDVDVKPRTKGVVEKCTLCREATDRGELPMCVRVCPSHARVWGDLDDPNSEISQLAREARAVHLMEEDGTEPQVFYLM
;
A
#
# COMPACT_ATOMS: atom_id res chain seq x y z
N MET A 1 11.69 18.68 -1.67
CA MET A 1 11.22 17.50 -2.44
C MET A 1 9.95 17.03 -1.77
N THR A 2 8.92 16.71 -2.50
CA THR A 2 7.67 16.19 -1.93
C THR A 2 7.89 14.76 -1.44
N LYS A 3 7.54 14.48 -0.20
CA LYS A 3 7.59 13.13 0.39
C LYS A 3 6.20 12.65 0.72
N LEU A 4 5.54 12.01 -0.25
CA LEU A 4 4.18 11.52 -0.09
C LEU A 4 4.13 10.34 0.88
N ALA A 5 3.20 10.39 1.82
CA ALA A 5 3.05 9.40 2.88
C ALA A 5 1.60 9.05 3.16
N LEU A 6 1.40 7.95 3.88
CA LEU A 6 0.11 7.45 4.31
C LEU A 6 0.18 7.10 5.80
N ALA A 7 -0.71 7.65 6.60
CA ALA A 7 -0.94 7.22 7.97
C ALA A 7 -2.18 6.32 8.06
N ILE A 8 -2.13 5.33 8.94
CA ILE A 8 -3.23 4.40 9.18
C ILE A 8 -3.50 4.34 10.67
N ASP A 9 -4.64 4.85 11.10
CA ASP A 9 -5.09 4.81 12.48
C ASP A 9 -5.75 3.45 12.76
N THR A 10 -5.09 2.63 13.56
CA THR A 10 -5.56 1.27 13.86
C THR A 10 -6.74 1.24 14.83
N GLU A 11 -6.91 2.27 15.65
CA GLU A 11 -8.07 2.39 16.54
C GLU A 11 -9.36 2.72 15.77
N ARG A 12 -9.23 3.46 14.66
CA ARG A 12 -10.35 3.76 13.76
C ARG A 12 -10.62 2.66 12.73
N CYS A 13 -9.62 1.81 12.48
CA CYS A 13 -9.74 0.79 11.44
C CYS A 13 -10.69 -0.34 11.89
N THR A 14 -11.80 -0.50 11.19
CA THR A 14 -12.82 -1.55 11.47
C THR A 14 -12.58 -2.85 10.73
N GLY A 15 -11.48 -2.99 9.98
CA GLY A 15 -11.17 -4.19 9.20
C GLY A 15 -12.12 -4.44 8.01
N CYS A 16 -12.95 -3.48 7.61
CA CYS A 16 -14.02 -3.66 6.60
C CYS A 16 -13.54 -3.97 5.18
N GLN A 17 -12.23 -3.89 4.92
CA GLN A 17 -11.58 -4.16 3.63
C GLN A 17 -12.01 -3.28 2.44
N THR A 18 -12.83 -2.25 2.65
CA THR A 18 -13.25 -1.33 1.59
C THR A 18 -12.06 -0.70 0.88
N CYS A 19 -10.99 -0.38 1.60
CA CYS A 19 -9.75 0.14 1.03
C CYS A 19 -9.07 -0.86 0.07
N SER A 20 -9.11 -2.16 0.38
CA SER A 20 -8.55 -3.23 -0.46
C SER A 20 -9.35 -3.40 -1.75
N ILE A 21 -10.67 -3.42 -1.64
CA ILE A 21 -11.57 -3.54 -2.79
C ILE A 21 -11.52 -2.28 -3.66
N GLY A 22 -11.59 -1.09 -3.05
CA GLY A 22 -11.47 0.18 -3.78
C GLY A 22 -10.13 0.29 -4.52
N CYS A 23 -9.02 -0.12 -3.89
CA CYS A 23 -7.72 -0.20 -4.54
C CYS A 23 -7.74 -1.14 -5.74
N LYS A 24 -8.33 -2.34 -5.56
CA LYS A 24 -8.43 -3.36 -6.61
C LYS A 24 -9.22 -2.85 -7.82
N THR A 25 -10.36 -2.25 -7.57
CA THR A 25 -11.23 -1.72 -8.63
C THR A 25 -10.56 -0.54 -9.35
N SER A 26 -10.10 0.47 -8.60
CA SER A 26 -9.51 1.68 -9.18
C SER A 26 -8.27 1.38 -10.02
N ASN A 27 -7.41 0.49 -9.54
CA ASN A 27 -6.15 0.16 -10.22
C ASN A 27 -6.25 -1.04 -11.19
N LYS A 28 -7.46 -1.49 -11.52
CA LYS A 28 -7.70 -2.61 -12.45
C LYS A 28 -6.87 -3.86 -12.10
N ILE A 29 -6.76 -4.16 -10.78
CA ILE A 29 -5.96 -5.30 -10.31
C ILE A 29 -6.71 -6.61 -10.64
N PRO A 30 -6.04 -7.60 -11.27
CA PRO A 30 -6.68 -8.86 -11.66
C PRO A 30 -7.21 -9.68 -10.49
N MET A 31 -8.01 -10.70 -10.81
CA MET A 31 -8.46 -11.69 -9.84
C MET A 31 -7.28 -12.32 -9.09
N ASN A 32 -7.50 -12.68 -7.84
CA ASN A 32 -6.51 -13.32 -6.94
C ASN A 32 -5.28 -12.47 -6.58
N MET A 33 -5.31 -11.16 -6.87
CA MET A 33 -4.25 -10.23 -6.48
C MET A 33 -4.81 -9.07 -5.68
N TYR A 34 -4.04 -8.62 -4.68
CA TYR A 34 -4.33 -7.44 -3.87
C TYR A 34 -3.04 -6.66 -3.62
N TRP A 35 -3.06 -5.34 -3.85
CA TRP A 35 -1.97 -4.44 -3.48
C TRP A 35 -2.11 -3.91 -2.05
N SER A 36 -3.32 -3.98 -1.50
CA SER A 36 -3.63 -3.66 -0.11
C SER A 36 -4.43 -4.81 0.49
N ARG A 37 -4.09 -5.20 1.70
CA ARG A 37 -4.75 -6.25 2.46
C ARG A 37 -4.89 -5.81 3.91
N THR A 38 -5.91 -6.28 4.59
CA THR A 38 -6.10 -6.07 6.03
C THR A 38 -5.89 -7.39 6.74
N ILE A 39 -5.02 -7.39 7.73
CA ILE A 39 -4.71 -8.54 8.58
C ILE A 39 -5.11 -8.22 10.02
N THR A 40 -5.33 -9.24 10.82
CA THR A 40 -5.58 -9.14 12.26
C THR A 40 -4.24 -9.28 12.98
N GLN A 41 -3.98 -8.39 13.94
CA GLN A 41 -2.74 -8.43 14.72
C GLN A 41 -2.87 -9.46 15.85
N GLY A 42 -1.79 -10.20 16.08
CA GLY A 42 -1.52 -10.93 17.33
C GLY A 42 -2.35 -12.19 17.57
N CYS A 43 -3.17 -12.66 16.64
CA CYS A 43 -3.96 -13.86 16.83
C CYS A 43 -3.35 -15.09 16.16
N ASP A 44 -3.52 -16.27 16.78
CA ASP A 44 -3.06 -17.56 16.25
C ASP A 44 -3.80 -17.98 14.96
N TYR A 45 -5.01 -17.44 14.77
CA TYR A 45 -5.85 -17.70 13.62
C TYR A 45 -6.31 -16.39 12.98
N GLU A 46 -6.42 -16.35 11.66
CA GLU A 46 -7.01 -15.21 10.95
C GLU A 46 -8.40 -14.90 11.50
N ASP A 47 -8.66 -13.62 11.72
CA ASP A 47 -9.92 -13.10 12.27
C ASP A 47 -10.30 -13.49 13.71
N ALA A 48 -9.42 -14.12 14.47
CA ALA A 48 -9.64 -14.32 15.91
C ALA A 48 -9.47 -13.02 16.71
N ALA A 49 -10.14 -12.94 17.85
CA ALA A 49 -9.90 -11.90 18.84
C ALA A 49 -8.89 -12.38 19.88
N GLU A 50 -8.14 -11.45 20.46
CA GLU A 50 -7.24 -11.71 21.59
C GLU A 50 -7.96 -11.49 22.93
N GLY A 51 -7.48 -12.15 23.98
CA GLY A 51 -7.96 -11.97 25.35
C GLY A 51 -8.93 -13.06 25.80
N VAL A 52 -9.54 -12.82 26.94
CA VAL A 52 -10.52 -13.73 27.59
C VAL A 52 -11.82 -12.98 27.80
N TYR A 53 -12.92 -13.62 27.40
CA TYR A 53 -14.25 -13.03 27.59
C TYR A 53 -14.47 -12.59 29.06
N PRO A 54 -14.99 -11.37 29.32
CA PRO A 54 -15.54 -10.40 28.36
C PRO A 54 -14.49 -9.41 27.80
N ASN A 55 -13.23 -9.49 28.17
CA ASN A 55 -12.17 -8.57 27.79
C ASN A 55 -11.48 -9.03 26.52
N LEU A 56 -12.19 -8.90 25.39
CA LEU A 56 -11.68 -9.24 24.07
C LEU A 56 -11.25 -7.98 23.32
N THR A 57 -10.12 -8.08 22.61
CA THR A 57 -9.61 -7.04 21.70
C THR A 57 -9.38 -7.60 20.31
N LYS A 58 -9.48 -6.76 19.30
CA LYS A 58 -9.17 -7.12 17.93
C LYS A 58 -8.65 -5.90 17.18
N THR A 59 -7.39 -5.94 16.78
CA THR A 59 -6.72 -4.86 16.06
C THR A 59 -6.49 -5.24 14.60
N PHE A 60 -6.85 -4.34 13.68
CA PHE A 60 -6.67 -4.53 12.26
C PHE A 60 -5.52 -3.69 11.71
N ILE A 61 -4.62 -4.34 11.00
CA ILE A 61 -3.52 -3.67 10.29
C ILE A 61 -3.79 -3.76 8.79
N SER A 62 -4.02 -2.61 8.17
CA SER A 62 -4.18 -2.55 6.73
C SER A 62 -2.84 -2.28 6.06
N MET A 63 -2.34 -3.28 5.36
CA MET A 63 -0.99 -3.35 4.79
C MET A 63 -0.98 -3.13 3.29
N SER A 64 -0.02 -2.31 2.82
CA SER A 64 0.29 -2.12 1.40
C SER A 64 1.78 -1.89 1.21
N CYS A 65 2.25 -1.51 0.02
CA CYS A 65 3.63 -1.10 -0.16
C CYS A 65 3.95 0.09 0.75
N GLN A 66 5.08 0.02 1.45
CA GLN A 66 5.50 1.03 2.42
C GLN A 66 6.26 2.19 1.76
N HIS A 67 6.52 2.15 0.46
CA HIS A 67 7.27 3.16 -0.29
C HIS A 67 8.57 3.62 0.39
N CYS A 68 9.29 2.66 0.95
CA CYS A 68 10.47 2.83 1.79
C CYS A 68 11.50 3.80 1.21
N THR A 69 12.06 4.69 2.04
CA THR A 69 13.16 5.58 1.65
C THR A 69 14.42 4.78 1.34
N ASN A 70 14.70 3.75 2.13
CA ASN A 70 15.79 2.80 1.89
C ASN A 70 15.23 1.47 1.35
N ALA A 71 14.75 1.49 0.10
CA ALA A 71 13.99 0.40 -0.49
C ALA A 71 14.87 -0.79 -0.93
N PRO A 72 14.85 -1.94 -0.24
CA PRO A 72 15.64 -3.11 -0.66
C PRO A 72 15.22 -3.62 -2.03
N CYS A 73 13.94 -3.56 -2.34
CA CYS A 73 13.39 -3.99 -3.63
C CYS A 73 13.88 -3.16 -4.84
N GLN A 74 14.33 -1.92 -4.62
CA GLN A 74 14.97 -1.10 -5.66
C GLN A 74 16.42 -1.54 -5.87
N ARG A 75 17.15 -1.79 -4.76
CA ARG A 75 18.57 -2.18 -4.82
C ARG A 75 18.81 -3.54 -5.51
N VAL A 76 17.90 -4.48 -5.33
CA VAL A 76 18.04 -5.83 -5.90
C VAL A 76 17.51 -5.95 -7.33
N CYS A 77 16.98 -4.89 -7.94
CA CYS A 77 16.42 -4.98 -9.28
C CYS A 77 17.55 -4.98 -10.35
N PRO A 78 17.80 -6.11 -11.05
CA PRO A 78 18.95 -6.24 -11.94
C PRO A 78 18.85 -5.36 -13.20
N VAL A 79 17.62 -5.00 -13.57
CA VAL A 79 17.35 -4.19 -14.78
C VAL A 79 16.92 -2.75 -14.45
N GLY A 80 16.95 -2.35 -13.17
CA GLY A 80 16.54 -1.02 -12.73
C GLY A 80 15.07 -0.70 -12.99
N ALA A 81 14.21 -1.72 -13.17
CA ALA A 81 12.78 -1.52 -13.36
C ALA A 81 12.08 -0.94 -12.12
N THR A 82 12.57 -1.26 -10.92
CA THR A 82 12.08 -0.62 -9.69
C THR A 82 12.89 0.65 -9.43
N TYR A 83 12.22 1.78 -9.35
CA TYR A 83 12.87 3.08 -9.18
C TYR A 83 12.09 3.97 -8.19
N ARG A 84 12.69 5.07 -7.79
CA ARG A 84 12.04 6.14 -7.03
C ARG A 84 11.72 7.29 -7.96
N ASP A 85 10.50 7.80 -7.89
CA ASP A 85 10.10 9.00 -8.62
C ASP A 85 10.45 10.30 -7.84
N ASP A 86 10.12 11.43 -8.44
CA ASP A 86 10.37 12.78 -7.90
C ASP A 86 9.49 13.12 -6.68
N LYS A 87 8.42 12.36 -6.44
CA LYS A 87 7.53 12.48 -5.27
C LYS A 87 7.85 11.46 -4.17
N GLY A 88 8.98 10.77 -4.29
CA GLY A 88 9.46 9.79 -3.30
C GLY A 88 8.77 8.42 -3.38
N ARG A 89 7.85 8.20 -4.32
CA ARG A 89 7.18 6.90 -4.49
C ARG A 89 8.14 5.88 -5.09
N ILE A 90 8.09 4.65 -4.60
CA ILE A 90 8.74 3.52 -5.28
C ILE A 90 7.80 3.06 -6.39
N GLU A 91 8.28 3.07 -7.62
CA GLU A 91 7.53 2.71 -8.82
C GLU A 91 8.16 1.53 -9.56
N ILE A 92 7.45 0.99 -10.54
CA ILE A 92 7.92 -0.09 -11.41
C ILE A 92 7.67 0.32 -12.87
N ASP A 93 8.73 0.31 -13.63
CA ASP A 93 8.67 0.40 -15.09
C ASP A 93 8.34 -1.00 -15.63
N TYR A 94 7.09 -1.18 -16.06
CA TYR A 94 6.59 -2.48 -16.50
C TYR A 94 7.21 -2.94 -17.82
N ASP A 95 7.68 -2.00 -18.65
CA ASP A 95 8.35 -2.32 -19.92
C ASP A 95 9.77 -2.84 -19.71
N LYS A 96 10.44 -2.42 -18.62
CA LYS A 96 11.76 -2.94 -18.20
C LYS A 96 11.69 -4.19 -17.34
N CYS A 97 10.54 -4.45 -16.69
CA CYS A 97 10.42 -5.55 -15.74
C CYS A 97 10.51 -6.90 -16.44
N ILE A 98 11.52 -7.69 -16.11
CA ILE A 98 11.74 -9.06 -16.66
C ILE A 98 11.05 -10.16 -15.82
N GLY A 99 10.29 -9.79 -14.78
CA GLY A 99 9.55 -10.76 -13.98
C GLY A 99 10.40 -11.70 -13.12
N CYS A 100 11.64 -11.38 -12.83
CA CYS A 100 12.56 -12.26 -12.06
C CYS A 100 12.14 -12.44 -10.58
N ARG A 101 11.25 -11.63 -10.04
CA ARG A 101 10.64 -11.67 -8.70
C ARG A 101 11.61 -11.52 -7.52
N ILE A 102 12.89 -11.23 -7.73
CA ILE A 102 13.88 -10.99 -6.66
C ILE A 102 13.39 -9.89 -5.71
N CYS A 103 12.75 -8.86 -6.24
CA CYS A 103 12.19 -7.76 -5.45
C CYS A 103 11.00 -8.18 -4.56
N MET A 104 10.34 -9.31 -4.84
CA MET A 104 9.33 -9.89 -3.94
C MET A 104 10.00 -10.53 -2.74
N ALA A 105 11.05 -11.31 -2.96
CA ALA A 105 11.83 -11.94 -1.89
C ALA A 105 12.54 -10.93 -1.00
N ALA A 106 12.96 -9.78 -1.56
CA ALA A 106 13.63 -8.72 -0.82
C ALA A 106 12.68 -7.80 -0.02
N CYS A 107 11.38 -7.89 -0.21
CA CYS A 107 10.42 -7.04 0.47
C CYS A 107 9.99 -7.63 1.81
N PRO A 108 10.36 -7.04 2.97
CA PRO A 108 9.99 -7.62 4.27
C PRO A 108 8.47 -7.57 4.52
N TYR A 109 7.79 -6.62 3.91
CA TYR A 109 6.33 -6.44 4.05
C TYR A 109 5.50 -7.38 3.16
N ASN A 110 6.12 -8.20 2.32
CA ASN A 110 5.43 -9.01 1.33
C ASN A 110 4.38 -8.22 0.52
N ALA A 111 4.73 -6.98 0.14
CA ALA A 111 3.81 -6.02 -0.47
C ALA A 111 3.84 -6.03 -2.01
N ARG A 112 4.49 -7.02 -2.62
CA ARG A 112 4.60 -7.19 -4.06
C ARG A 112 3.87 -8.43 -4.52
N CYS A 113 3.18 -8.32 -5.64
CA CYS A 113 2.49 -9.43 -6.30
C CYS A 113 3.04 -9.63 -7.70
N PHE A 114 2.76 -10.77 -8.29
CA PHE A 114 3.21 -11.12 -9.64
C PHE A 114 2.04 -11.56 -10.51
N ASN A 115 1.95 -11.03 -11.71
CA ASN A 115 0.94 -11.40 -12.69
C ASN A 115 1.33 -12.70 -13.41
N TRP A 116 0.81 -13.82 -12.91
CA TRP A 116 1.07 -15.15 -13.48
C TRP A 116 0.33 -15.40 -14.78
N ASN A 117 -0.87 -14.84 -14.91
CA ASN A 117 -1.77 -15.08 -16.02
C ASN A 117 -2.08 -13.78 -16.75
N ASP A 118 -2.58 -13.89 -17.96
CA ASP A 118 -3.11 -12.74 -18.68
C ASP A 118 -4.32 -12.20 -17.91
N PRO A 119 -4.33 -10.91 -17.55
CA PRO A 119 -5.46 -10.34 -16.86
C PRO A 119 -6.72 -10.37 -17.73
N VAL A 120 -7.80 -10.87 -17.16
CA VAL A 120 -9.11 -10.88 -17.81
C VAL A 120 -9.93 -9.73 -17.22
N TYR A 121 -10.41 -8.86 -18.08
CA TYR A 121 -11.31 -7.76 -17.75
C TYR A 121 -12.62 -7.92 -18.49
N ASP A 122 -13.72 -7.60 -17.83
CA ASP A 122 -14.99 -7.44 -18.52
C ASP A 122 -14.94 -6.11 -19.29
N PRO A 123 -15.14 -6.11 -20.60
CA PRO A 123 -15.05 -4.90 -21.40
C PRO A 123 -16.23 -3.94 -21.16
N ASP A 124 -17.33 -4.41 -20.58
CA ASP A 124 -18.55 -3.62 -20.40
C ASP A 124 -19.23 -3.95 -19.05
N PRO A 125 -19.37 -2.98 -18.12
CA PRO A 125 -18.83 -1.61 -18.21
C PRO A 125 -17.33 -1.52 -17.96
N ILE A 126 -16.67 -0.54 -18.55
CA ILE A 126 -15.27 -0.20 -18.22
C ILE A 126 -15.26 0.33 -16.79
N TYR A 127 -14.45 -0.29 -15.93
CA TYR A 127 -14.32 0.10 -14.54
C TYR A 127 -12.90 0.60 -14.22
N GLY A 128 -12.75 1.23 -13.05
CA GLY A 128 -11.49 1.73 -12.54
C GLY A 128 -11.16 3.15 -13.01
N ASP A 129 -9.98 3.62 -12.62
CA ASP A 129 -9.49 4.94 -13.04
C ASP A 129 -9.18 4.92 -14.53
N VAL A 130 -9.60 5.99 -15.23
CA VAL A 130 -9.49 6.06 -16.70
C VAL A 130 -8.05 6.09 -17.19
N ASP A 131 -7.14 6.68 -16.40
CA ASP A 131 -5.74 6.82 -16.76
C ASP A 131 -4.91 5.57 -16.39
N VAL A 132 -5.48 4.67 -15.60
CA VAL A 132 -4.82 3.42 -15.23
C VAL A 132 -4.91 2.42 -16.39
N LYS A 133 -3.74 2.03 -16.92
CA LYS A 133 -3.66 1.02 -17.98
C LYS A 133 -4.05 -0.38 -17.46
N PRO A 134 -4.57 -1.25 -18.31
CA PRO A 134 -4.72 -2.67 -18.00
C PRO A 134 -3.40 -3.29 -17.51
N ARG A 135 -3.49 -4.23 -16.58
CA ARG A 135 -2.31 -4.91 -16.05
C ARG A 135 -1.70 -5.86 -17.08
N THR A 136 -0.40 -6.14 -16.93
CA THR A 136 0.37 -6.93 -17.88
C THR A 136 0.83 -8.22 -17.22
N LYS A 137 0.76 -9.35 -17.92
CA LYS A 137 1.34 -10.63 -17.49
C LYS A 137 2.85 -10.56 -17.39
N GLY A 138 3.43 -11.34 -16.47
CA GLY A 138 4.87 -11.55 -16.37
C GLY A 138 5.62 -10.44 -15.64
N VAL A 139 4.93 -9.47 -15.04
CA VAL A 139 5.53 -8.37 -14.29
C VAL A 139 5.17 -8.42 -12.81
N VAL A 140 6.02 -7.82 -11.98
CA VAL A 140 5.73 -7.61 -10.56
C VAL A 140 4.97 -6.30 -10.39
N GLU A 141 3.98 -6.31 -9.51
CA GLU A 141 3.15 -5.15 -9.19
C GLU A 141 3.08 -4.87 -7.68
N LYS A 142 2.65 -3.68 -7.32
CA LYS A 142 2.44 -3.23 -5.94
C LYS A 142 1.63 -1.94 -5.92
N CYS A 143 1.26 -1.49 -4.73
CA CYS A 143 0.65 -0.17 -4.54
C CYS A 143 1.52 0.94 -5.16
N THR A 144 0.91 1.83 -5.95
CA THR A 144 1.52 3.00 -6.60
C THR A 144 1.17 4.31 -5.88
N LEU A 145 0.54 4.25 -4.70
CA LEU A 145 -0.12 5.39 -4.05
C LEU A 145 -1.12 6.08 -4.98
N CYS A 146 -1.80 5.30 -5.85
CA CYS A 146 -2.71 5.79 -6.88
C CYS A 146 -2.10 6.93 -7.71
N ARG A 147 -0.90 6.69 -8.28
CA ARG A 147 -0.09 7.70 -8.97
C ARG A 147 -0.92 8.56 -9.92
N GLU A 148 -1.72 7.94 -10.76
CA GLU A 148 -2.53 8.62 -11.76
C GLU A 148 -3.51 9.62 -11.11
N ALA A 149 -4.21 9.22 -10.06
CA ALA A 149 -5.13 10.10 -9.31
C ALA A 149 -4.39 11.17 -8.51
N THR A 150 -3.31 10.79 -7.80
CA THR A 150 -2.56 11.74 -6.96
C THR A 150 -1.76 12.75 -7.78
N ASP A 151 -1.38 12.42 -9.01
CA ASP A 151 -0.77 13.37 -9.93
C ASP A 151 -1.76 14.42 -10.46
N ARG A 152 -3.06 14.10 -10.48
CA ARG A 152 -4.15 15.05 -10.73
C ARG A 152 -4.58 15.85 -9.51
N GLY A 153 -3.94 15.62 -8.34
CA GLY A 153 -4.30 16.27 -7.07
C GLY A 153 -5.47 15.61 -6.32
N GLU A 154 -5.88 14.42 -6.73
CA GLU A 154 -6.92 13.65 -6.04
C GLU A 154 -6.32 12.83 -4.89
N LEU A 155 -7.16 12.46 -3.92
CA LEU A 155 -6.75 11.56 -2.85
C LEU A 155 -6.62 10.11 -3.38
N PRO A 156 -5.70 9.31 -2.81
CA PRO A 156 -5.65 7.87 -3.09
C PRO A 156 -6.99 7.19 -2.82
N MET A 157 -7.38 6.23 -3.67
CA MET A 157 -8.67 5.56 -3.56
C MET A 157 -8.91 4.97 -2.16
N CYS A 158 -7.89 4.35 -1.55
CA CYS A 158 -8.02 3.75 -0.22
C CYS A 158 -8.29 4.77 0.91
N VAL A 159 -7.95 6.04 0.70
CA VAL A 159 -8.31 7.14 1.60
C VAL A 159 -9.75 7.58 1.35
N ARG A 160 -10.10 7.79 0.07
CA ARG A 160 -11.44 8.26 -0.35
C ARG A 160 -12.57 7.34 0.09
N VAL A 161 -12.34 6.02 0.05
CA VAL A 161 -13.38 5.02 0.34
C VAL A 161 -13.39 4.54 1.79
N CYS A 162 -12.49 5.05 2.65
CA CYS A 162 -12.41 4.61 4.04
C CYS A 162 -13.60 5.15 4.86
N PRO A 163 -14.56 4.30 5.29
CA PRO A 163 -15.77 4.79 5.97
C PRO A 163 -15.50 5.31 7.39
N SER A 164 -14.43 4.83 8.02
CA SER A 164 -14.03 5.25 9.36
C SER A 164 -12.96 6.37 9.37
N HIS A 165 -12.59 6.88 8.19
CA HIS A 165 -11.52 7.87 8.05
C HIS A 165 -10.22 7.49 8.78
N ALA A 166 -9.91 6.19 8.81
CA ALA A 166 -8.72 5.65 9.43
C ALA A 166 -7.43 5.89 8.61
N ARG A 167 -7.54 6.47 7.42
CA ARG A 167 -6.40 6.70 6.53
C ARG A 167 -6.24 8.18 6.25
N VAL A 168 -5.04 8.69 6.51
CA VAL A 168 -4.65 10.06 6.23
C VAL A 168 -3.53 10.06 5.20
N TRP A 169 -3.62 10.99 4.25
CA TRP A 169 -2.69 11.16 3.15
C TRP A 169 -2.11 12.56 3.12
N GLY A 170 -0.85 12.70 2.75
CA GLY A 170 -0.27 14.02 2.54
C GLY A 170 1.22 13.99 2.26
N ASP A 171 1.81 15.18 2.29
CA ASP A 171 3.23 15.42 2.12
C ASP A 171 3.90 15.61 3.49
N LEU A 172 4.87 14.77 3.82
CA LEU A 172 5.66 14.89 5.05
C LEU A 172 6.62 16.09 5.04
N ASP A 173 6.97 16.61 3.87
CA ASP A 173 7.83 17.79 3.74
C ASP A 173 7.06 19.10 3.98
N ASP A 174 5.71 19.07 3.99
CA ASP A 174 4.89 20.19 4.45
C ASP A 174 4.65 20.09 5.97
N PRO A 175 5.28 20.98 6.78
CA PRO A 175 5.16 20.92 8.23
C PRO A 175 3.76 21.21 8.76
N ASN A 176 2.89 21.83 7.94
CA ASN A 176 1.51 22.19 8.29
C ASN A 176 0.50 21.11 7.87
N SER A 177 0.94 20.10 7.11
CA SER A 177 0.06 19.00 6.71
C SER A 177 -0.40 18.18 7.90
N GLU A 178 -1.63 17.67 7.86
CA GLU A 178 -2.17 16.77 8.88
C GLU A 178 -1.24 15.56 9.10
N ILE A 179 -0.74 14.98 8.02
CA ILE A 179 0.13 13.80 8.10
C ILE A 179 1.46 14.09 8.80
N SER A 180 2.03 15.29 8.62
CA SER A 180 3.25 15.69 9.31
C SER A 180 3.04 15.91 10.81
N GLN A 181 1.84 16.32 11.20
CA GLN A 181 1.47 16.43 12.61
C GLN A 181 1.30 15.05 13.22
N LEU A 182 0.58 14.15 12.58
CA LEU A 182 0.39 12.77 13.02
C LEU A 182 1.71 12.00 13.13
N ALA A 183 2.65 12.22 12.20
CA ALA A 183 3.96 11.57 12.23
C ALA A 183 4.83 11.94 13.46
N ARG A 184 4.47 13.01 14.17
CA ARG A 184 5.17 13.45 15.40
C ARG A 184 4.50 12.95 16.67
N GLU A 185 3.36 12.31 16.58
CA GLU A 185 2.68 11.73 17.74
C GLU A 185 3.48 10.54 18.28
N ALA A 186 3.46 10.37 19.61
CA ALA A 186 4.15 9.25 20.26
C ALA A 186 3.62 7.88 19.86
N ARG A 187 2.37 7.81 19.37
CA ARG A 187 1.73 6.58 18.86
C ARG A 187 2.02 6.28 17.38
N ALA A 188 2.76 7.16 16.68
CA ALA A 188 3.14 6.92 15.29
C ALA A 188 4.32 5.96 15.23
N VAL A 189 4.10 4.78 14.67
CA VAL A 189 5.10 3.72 14.57
C VAL A 189 5.22 3.22 13.13
N HIS A 190 6.40 2.76 12.77
CA HIS A 190 6.62 2.04 11.51
C HIS A 190 6.66 0.54 11.78
N LEU A 191 6.14 -0.24 10.85
CA LEU A 191 6.28 -1.69 10.93
C LEU A 191 7.72 -2.10 10.56
N MET A 192 8.28 -3.06 11.30
CA MET A 192 9.58 -3.68 11.01
C MET A 192 10.71 -2.63 10.88
N GLU A 193 10.79 -1.73 11.85
CA GLU A 193 11.85 -0.68 11.88
C GLU A 193 13.25 -1.27 11.91
N GLU A 194 13.41 -2.43 12.53
CA GLU A 194 14.66 -3.20 12.63
C GLU A 194 15.25 -3.58 11.27
N ASP A 195 14.44 -3.66 10.21
CA ASP A 195 14.89 -3.95 8.86
C ASP A 195 15.56 -2.75 8.17
N GLY A 196 15.53 -1.56 8.79
CA GLY A 196 16.20 -0.35 8.30
C GLY A 196 15.71 0.13 6.93
N THR A 197 14.47 -0.14 6.58
CA THR A 197 13.89 0.21 5.27
C THR A 197 13.37 1.64 5.19
N GLU A 198 13.19 2.32 6.32
CA GLU A 198 12.66 3.68 6.43
C GLU A 198 11.32 3.86 5.69
N PRO A 199 10.23 3.24 6.18
CA PRO A 199 8.92 3.33 5.54
C PRO A 199 8.36 4.75 5.47
N GLN A 200 7.58 5.05 4.43
CA GLN A 200 6.78 6.29 4.32
C GLN A 200 5.31 6.05 4.72
N VAL A 201 4.97 4.84 5.11
CA VAL A 201 3.69 4.50 5.72
C VAL A 201 3.93 4.28 7.21
N PHE A 202 3.10 4.88 8.05
CA PHE A 202 3.15 4.68 9.48
C PHE A 202 1.76 4.40 10.06
N TYR A 203 1.75 3.84 11.24
CA TYR A 203 0.55 3.38 11.92
C TYR A 203 0.42 4.12 13.24
N LEU A 204 -0.79 4.56 13.54
CA LEU A 204 -1.13 5.15 14.82
C LEU A 204 -1.71 4.03 15.70
N MET A 205 -0.92 3.60 16.70
CA MET A 205 -1.23 2.49 17.61
C MET A 205 -1.31 2.96 19.06
#